data_24e1ad5d86cc29ff7acb759800796dca
#
_entry.id   24e1ad5d86cc29ff7acb759800796dca
#
_cell.length_a   1.000
_cell.length_b   1.000
_cell.length_c   1.000
_cell.angle_alpha   90.00
_cell.angle_beta   90.00
_cell.angle_gamma   90.00
#
_symmetry.space_group_name_H-M   'P 1'
#
loop_
_entity.id
_entity.type
_entity.pdbx_description
1 polymer ?
#
loop_
_entity_poly.entity_id
_entity_poly.type
_entity_poly.pdbx_seq_one_letter_code
_entity_poly.pdbx_strand_id
1 'polypeptide(L)'
;AIQDVGDFYLTYEPTEVFKEYEDWLKTEQYFEDQIPFLNDQFKLPYDVAIKIDECGVPNAYYYSDEKMVVICYEFISHTDYKFTNFLDSVYGDSWTIEDLNYTVLNVIDHTLYHELGHAFIDIYELPTTGLEEDVADQFGAYILLEFPYGDDDQWGQDAMIATAFDFWMAAEENPDLFTPEDFADTHSLNQQRFYNLACWTYGFNPNDNQYLVDDGLLPESRANGCEYEYTQIVSGWDSLLAPFLQEE
;
A
#
# COMPACT_ATOMS: atom_id res chain seq x y z
N ALA A 1 5.88 -28.18 2.63
CA ALA A 1 5.23 -27.26 3.57
C ALA A 1 6.34 -26.49 4.28
N ILE A 2 6.22 -25.16 4.33
CA ILE A 2 7.13 -24.29 5.06
C ILE A 2 6.97 -24.57 6.57
N GLN A 3 8.07 -24.47 7.33
CA GLN A 3 7.99 -24.49 8.78
C GLN A 3 7.79 -23.06 9.28
N ASP A 4 6.81 -22.90 10.14
CA ASP A 4 6.57 -21.64 10.83
C ASP A 4 7.50 -21.55 12.04
N VAL A 5 8.59 -20.80 11.92
CA VAL A 5 9.62 -20.67 12.95
C VAL A 5 10.10 -19.22 13.14
N GLY A 6 9.59 -18.29 12.35
CA GLY A 6 9.89 -16.86 12.40
C GLY A 6 8.65 -16.01 12.59
N ASP A 7 8.86 -14.73 12.92
CA ASP A 7 7.83 -13.73 13.11
C ASP A 7 8.20 -12.42 12.41
N PHE A 8 7.19 -11.62 12.04
CA PHE A 8 7.38 -10.19 11.81
C PHE A 8 7.67 -9.49 13.12
N TYR A 9 8.62 -8.58 13.09
CA TYR A 9 8.92 -7.73 14.24
C TYR A 9 9.19 -6.29 13.80
N LEU A 10 8.83 -5.35 14.66
CA LEU A 10 8.92 -3.92 14.40
C LEU A 10 10.15 -3.30 15.05
N THR A 11 10.80 -2.40 14.34
CA THR A 11 11.85 -1.53 14.89
C THR A 11 11.69 -0.09 14.41
N TYR A 12 11.95 0.87 15.30
CA TYR A 12 12.07 2.28 14.96
C TYR A 12 13.52 2.70 15.17
N GLU A 13 14.18 3.17 14.14
CA GLU A 13 15.46 3.84 14.31
C GLU A 13 15.23 5.25 14.85
N PRO A 14 15.94 5.65 15.91
CA PRO A 14 15.79 6.98 16.49
C PRO A 14 16.14 8.07 15.49
N THR A 15 15.31 9.10 15.41
CA THR A 15 15.52 10.27 14.56
C THR A 15 15.39 11.56 15.35
N GLU A 16 16.27 12.53 15.08
CA GLU A 16 16.14 13.90 15.59
C GLU A 16 15.39 14.79 14.58
N VAL A 17 15.46 14.45 13.30
CA VAL A 17 14.87 15.25 12.21
C VAL A 17 13.36 15.00 12.09
N PHE A 18 12.94 13.74 12.22
CA PHE A 18 11.55 13.30 12.05
C PHE A 18 10.92 12.86 13.38
N LYS A 19 11.40 13.40 14.49
CA LYS A 19 10.98 13.01 15.85
C LYS A 19 9.47 13.09 16.05
N GLU A 20 8.81 14.06 15.45
CA GLU A 20 7.36 14.22 15.53
C GLU A 20 6.60 13.05 14.89
N TYR A 21 7.08 12.53 13.74
CA TYR A 21 6.49 11.36 13.09
C TYR A 21 6.77 10.07 13.86
N GLU A 22 8.00 9.91 14.40
CA GLU A 22 8.32 8.78 15.28
C GLU A 22 7.40 8.74 16.50
N ASP A 23 7.23 9.87 17.19
CA ASP A 23 6.40 9.98 18.38
C ASP A 23 4.91 9.78 18.06
N TRP A 24 4.45 10.31 16.93
CA TRP A 24 3.08 10.15 16.45
C TRP A 24 2.77 8.68 16.16
N LEU A 25 3.55 8.00 15.34
CA LEU A 25 3.35 6.59 14.99
C LEU A 25 3.33 5.69 16.22
N LYS A 26 4.25 5.90 17.17
CA LYS A 26 4.30 5.17 18.44
C LYS A 26 3.12 5.47 19.36
N THR A 27 2.61 6.70 19.34
CA THR A 27 1.44 7.09 20.15
C THR A 27 0.18 6.44 19.62
N GLU A 28 0.01 6.40 18.30
CA GLU A 28 -1.09 5.70 17.63
C GLU A 28 -0.96 4.17 17.69
N GLN A 29 0.22 3.64 18.05
CA GLN A 29 0.56 2.20 17.99
C GLN A 29 0.32 1.60 16.59
N TYR A 30 0.54 2.41 15.57
CA TYR A 30 0.09 2.13 14.24
C TYR A 30 0.69 0.85 13.64
N PHE A 31 2.02 0.72 13.61
CA PHE A 31 2.68 -0.49 13.13
C PHE A 31 2.62 -1.62 14.17
N GLU A 32 2.57 -1.29 15.44
CA GLU A 32 2.43 -2.25 16.54
C GLU A 32 1.17 -3.10 16.40
N ASP A 33 0.08 -2.51 15.91
CA ASP A 33 -1.18 -3.22 15.69
C ASP A 33 -1.16 -4.10 14.43
N GLN A 34 -0.30 -3.78 13.44
CA GLN A 34 -0.13 -4.58 12.22
C GLN A 34 0.63 -5.90 12.47
N ILE A 35 1.59 -5.89 13.39
CA ILE A 35 2.47 -7.05 13.64
C ILE A 35 1.71 -8.30 14.09
N PRO A 36 0.82 -8.25 15.11
CA PRO A 36 0.01 -9.41 15.50
C PRO A 36 -0.83 -9.96 14.35
N PHE A 37 -1.47 -9.08 13.57
CA PHE A 37 -2.24 -9.48 12.40
C PHE A 37 -1.40 -10.29 11.41
N LEU A 38 -0.22 -9.77 11.03
CA LEU A 38 0.67 -10.44 10.08
C LEU A 38 1.14 -11.82 10.60
N ASN A 39 1.50 -11.91 11.88
CA ASN A 39 1.95 -13.15 12.51
C ASN A 39 0.81 -14.16 12.68
N ASP A 40 -0.41 -13.70 12.91
CA ASP A 40 -1.59 -14.56 13.01
C ASP A 40 -2.05 -15.09 11.64
N GLN A 41 -1.72 -14.40 10.54
CA GLN A 41 -2.14 -14.81 9.19
C GLN A 41 -1.10 -15.68 8.47
N PHE A 42 0.20 -15.41 8.63
CA PHE A 42 1.22 -15.96 7.75
C PHE A 42 2.29 -16.78 8.49
N LYS A 43 2.66 -17.92 7.91
CA LYS A 43 3.79 -18.75 8.38
C LYS A 43 5.09 -18.22 7.82
N LEU A 44 6.06 -17.93 8.67
CA LEU A 44 7.37 -17.47 8.26
C LEU A 44 8.47 -18.50 8.57
N PRO A 45 9.41 -18.73 7.63
CA PRO A 45 10.55 -19.64 7.85
C PRO A 45 11.69 -19.01 8.66
N TYR A 46 11.66 -17.71 8.87
CA TYR A 46 12.61 -16.89 9.64
C TYR A 46 11.98 -15.54 9.96
N ASP A 47 12.59 -14.80 10.90
CA ASP A 47 12.13 -13.48 11.27
C ASP A 47 12.27 -12.48 10.11
N VAL A 48 11.28 -11.59 9.98
CA VAL A 48 11.22 -10.51 8.99
C VAL A 48 11.05 -9.18 9.71
N ALA A 49 11.99 -8.27 9.52
CA ALA A 49 11.93 -6.95 10.13
C ALA A 49 10.98 -6.02 9.36
N ILE A 50 10.17 -5.26 10.07
CA ILE A 50 9.54 -4.03 9.58
C ILE A 50 10.22 -2.88 10.32
N LYS A 51 10.91 -2.02 9.58
CA LYS A 51 11.78 -0.97 10.12
C LYS A 51 11.32 0.39 9.66
N ILE A 52 11.25 1.34 10.57
CA ILE A 52 11.03 2.75 10.26
C ILE A 52 12.37 3.47 10.45
N ASP A 53 12.89 4.11 9.39
CA ASP A 53 14.26 4.65 9.37
C ASP A 53 14.37 5.93 8.55
N GLU A 54 15.48 6.66 8.70
CA GLU A 54 15.89 7.73 7.79
C GLU A 54 16.63 7.14 6.59
N CYS A 55 16.14 7.41 5.37
CA CYS A 55 16.74 6.88 4.14
C CYS A 55 17.41 7.96 3.29
N GLY A 56 17.19 9.24 3.59
CA GLY A 56 17.66 10.38 2.80
C GLY A 56 16.82 10.67 1.55
N VAL A 57 15.78 9.86 1.29
CA VAL A 57 14.84 10.01 0.16
C VAL A 57 13.44 9.54 0.59
N PRO A 58 12.34 10.14 0.05
CA PRO A 58 10.98 9.73 0.36
C PRO A 58 10.62 8.43 -0.40
N ASN A 59 10.85 7.30 0.23
CA ASN A 59 10.57 5.99 -0.35
C ASN A 59 10.31 4.91 0.72
N ALA A 60 9.98 3.71 0.27
CA ALA A 60 9.99 2.47 1.05
C ALA A 60 10.74 1.40 0.27
N TYR A 61 11.17 0.32 0.93
CA TYR A 61 11.98 -0.72 0.33
C TYR A 61 11.77 -2.07 0.99
N TYR A 62 11.84 -3.14 0.20
CA TYR A 62 12.16 -4.46 0.69
C TYR A 62 13.62 -4.83 0.37
N TYR A 63 14.40 -5.18 1.37
CA TYR A 63 15.78 -5.67 1.25
C TYR A 63 15.80 -7.19 1.38
N SER A 64 15.96 -7.88 0.25
CA SER A 64 15.89 -9.35 0.20
C SER A 64 17.04 -10.05 0.93
N ASP A 65 18.24 -9.48 0.94
CA ASP A 65 19.39 -10.04 1.66
C ASP A 65 19.21 -10.00 3.17
N GLU A 66 18.59 -8.92 3.70
CA GLU A 66 18.35 -8.68 5.12
C GLU A 66 16.98 -9.20 5.60
N LYS A 67 16.09 -9.57 4.66
CA LYS A 67 14.68 -9.91 4.94
C LYS A 67 14.00 -8.81 5.75
N MET A 68 14.03 -7.60 5.21
CA MET A 68 13.61 -6.41 5.92
C MET A 68 12.82 -5.48 5.01
N VAL A 69 11.63 -5.06 5.47
CA VAL A 69 10.89 -3.94 4.92
C VAL A 69 11.31 -2.67 5.63
N VAL A 70 11.58 -1.59 4.90
CA VAL A 70 11.91 -0.27 5.45
C VAL A 70 10.92 0.76 4.94
N ILE A 71 10.25 1.44 5.84
CA ILE A 71 9.44 2.64 5.55
C ILE A 71 10.26 3.86 5.99
N CYS A 72 10.56 4.75 5.04
CA CYS A 72 11.40 5.90 5.32
C CYS A 72 10.60 7.02 6.00
N TYR A 73 11.13 7.65 7.04
CA TYR A 73 10.50 8.84 7.65
C TYR A 73 10.26 9.95 6.62
N GLU A 74 11.17 10.08 5.66
CA GLU A 74 11.02 11.04 4.56
C GLU A 74 9.79 10.75 3.70
N PHE A 75 9.41 9.48 3.50
CA PHE A 75 8.19 9.11 2.79
C PHE A 75 6.95 9.60 3.55
N ILE A 76 6.90 9.36 4.86
CA ILE A 76 5.80 9.80 5.73
C ILE A 76 5.66 11.33 5.69
N SER A 77 6.77 12.04 5.89
CA SER A 77 6.82 13.50 5.85
C SER A 77 6.44 14.08 4.48
N HIS A 78 6.86 13.43 3.40
CA HIS A 78 6.53 13.86 2.04
C HIS A 78 5.05 13.64 1.72
N THR A 79 4.48 12.52 2.13
CA THR A 79 3.05 12.21 1.99
C THR A 79 2.20 13.21 2.78
N ASP A 80 2.57 13.50 4.03
CA ASP A 80 1.94 14.55 4.86
C ASP A 80 1.94 15.91 4.13
N TYR A 81 3.09 16.35 3.62
CA TYR A 81 3.21 17.60 2.88
C TYR A 81 2.32 17.62 1.62
N LYS A 82 2.29 16.53 0.83
CA LYS A 82 1.46 16.45 -0.38
C LYS A 82 -0.03 16.56 -0.05
N PHE A 83 -0.49 15.80 0.93
CA PHE A 83 -1.90 15.79 1.31
C PHE A 83 -2.32 17.06 2.05
N THR A 84 -1.45 17.70 2.83
CA THR A 84 -1.71 19.05 3.37
C THR A 84 -2.04 20.02 2.24
N ASN A 85 -1.18 20.10 1.22
CA ASN A 85 -1.41 20.99 0.08
C ASN A 85 -2.68 20.63 -0.72
N PHE A 86 -2.94 19.34 -0.88
CA PHE A 86 -4.15 18.85 -1.57
C PHE A 86 -5.41 19.24 -0.80
N LEU A 87 -5.48 18.97 0.49
CA LEU A 87 -6.63 19.27 1.34
C LEU A 87 -6.87 20.80 1.41
N ASP A 88 -5.81 21.60 1.53
CA ASP A 88 -5.90 23.05 1.47
C ASP A 88 -6.50 23.55 0.14
N SER A 89 -6.09 22.94 -0.97
CA SER A 89 -6.54 23.34 -2.31
C SER A 89 -8.00 22.98 -2.58
N VAL A 90 -8.48 21.88 -2.02
CA VAL A 90 -9.84 21.32 -2.26
C VAL A 90 -10.83 21.83 -1.21
N TYR A 91 -10.45 21.83 0.05
CA TYR A 91 -11.36 22.06 1.18
C TYR A 91 -11.09 23.38 1.92
N GLY A 92 -9.98 24.10 1.64
CA GLY A 92 -9.59 25.31 2.36
C GLY A 92 -9.46 25.03 3.85
N ASP A 93 -10.12 25.82 4.69
CA ASP A 93 -10.09 25.68 6.15
C ASP A 93 -11.09 24.61 6.69
N SER A 94 -11.64 23.74 5.84
CA SER A 94 -12.71 22.80 6.23
C SER A 94 -12.21 21.41 6.64
N TRP A 95 -10.93 21.11 6.48
CA TRP A 95 -10.33 19.84 6.91
C TRP A 95 -9.68 19.97 8.30
N THR A 96 -9.43 18.82 8.94
CA THR A 96 -8.81 18.74 10.26
C THR A 96 -7.49 17.99 10.22
N ILE A 97 -6.69 18.09 11.28
CA ILE A 97 -5.46 17.30 11.40
C ILE A 97 -5.74 15.79 11.46
N GLU A 98 -6.89 15.41 12.00
CA GLU A 98 -7.35 14.02 12.05
C GLU A 98 -7.62 13.49 10.62
N ASP A 99 -8.21 14.30 9.74
CA ASP A 99 -8.43 13.93 8.32
C ASP A 99 -7.10 13.73 7.60
N LEU A 100 -6.11 14.60 7.83
CA LEU A 100 -4.77 14.47 7.27
C LEU A 100 -4.07 13.21 7.79
N ASN A 101 -4.05 13.03 9.12
CA ASN A 101 -3.42 11.87 9.75
C ASN A 101 -4.01 10.56 9.22
N TYR A 102 -5.33 10.48 9.15
CA TYR A 102 -6.03 9.32 8.58
C TYR A 102 -5.61 9.06 7.13
N THR A 103 -5.56 10.10 6.30
CA THR A 103 -5.16 9.97 4.90
C THR A 103 -3.70 9.51 4.75
N VAL A 104 -2.79 10.07 5.56
CA VAL A 104 -1.37 9.69 5.55
C VAL A 104 -1.20 8.23 5.97
N LEU A 105 -1.89 7.78 7.03
CA LEU A 105 -1.86 6.39 7.47
C LEU A 105 -2.36 5.42 6.39
N ASN A 106 -3.43 5.77 5.69
CA ASN A 106 -3.98 4.99 4.59
C ASN A 106 -2.97 4.79 3.44
N VAL A 107 -2.19 5.81 3.09
CA VAL A 107 -1.11 5.67 2.09
C VAL A 107 0.03 4.79 2.60
N ILE A 108 0.37 4.92 3.89
CA ILE A 108 1.39 4.06 4.53
C ILE A 108 0.93 2.59 4.53
N ASP A 109 -0.34 2.32 4.76
CA ASP A 109 -0.89 0.96 4.71
C ASP A 109 -0.65 0.27 3.37
N HIS A 110 -1.07 0.91 2.28
CA HIS A 110 -0.83 0.34 0.97
C HIS A 110 0.66 0.16 0.69
N THR A 111 1.48 1.15 1.05
CA THR A 111 2.94 1.08 0.86
C THR A 111 3.56 -0.07 1.66
N LEU A 112 3.16 -0.26 2.91
CA LEU A 112 3.62 -1.39 3.74
C LEU A 112 3.28 -2.72 3.07
N TYR A 113 2.02 -2.89 2.62
CA TYR A 113 1.61 -4.14 1.99
C TYR A 113 2.20 -4.32 0.59
N HIS A 114 2.50 -3.25 -0.15
CA HIS A 114 3.28 -3.31 -1.38
C HIS A 114 4.68 -3.90 -1.12
N GLU A 115 5.41 -3.36 -0.14
CA GLU A 115 6.74 -3.87 0.23
C GLU A 115 6.67 -5.31 0.79
N LEU A 116 5.62 -5.64 1.53
CA LEU A 116 5.37 -7.03 1.96
C LEU A 116 5.03 -7.94 0.77
N GLY A 117 4.49 -7.42 -0.31
CA GLY A 117 4.30 -8.15 -1.57
C GLY A 117 5.64 -8.65 -2.13
N HIS A 118 6.66 -7.78 -2.21
CA HIS A 118 8.03 -8.18 -2.56
C HIS A 118 8.60 -9.20 -1.58
N ALA A 119 8.39 -8.97 -0.28
CA ALA A 119 8.86 -9.89 0.75
C ALA A 119 8.27 -11.30 0.58
N PHE A 120 6.97 -11.42 0.35
CA PHE A 120 6.33 -12.73 0.18
C PHE A 120 6.70 -13.40 -1.15
N ILE A 121 6.88 -12.64 -2.22
CA ILE A 121 7.40 -13.18 -3.49
C ILE A 121 8.76 -13.83 -3.26
N ASP A 122 9.66 -13.15 -2.57
CA ASP A 122 11.01 -13.65 -2.25
C ASP A 122 10.99 -14.80 -1.23
N ILE A 123 10.33 -14.61 -0.07
CA ILE A 123 10.34 -15.57 1.04
C ILE A 123 9.71 -16.92 0.65
N TYR A 124 8.64 -16.87 -0.12
CA TYR A 124 7.90 -18.07 -0.54
C TYR A 124 8.27 -18.53 -1.94
N GLU A 125 9.24 -17.88 -2.61
CA GLU A 125 9.65 -18.18 -3.99
C GLU A 125 8.45 -18.22 -4.95
N LEU A 126 7.54 -17.20 -4.83
CA LEU A 126 6.31 -17.18 -5.62
C LEU A 126 6.59 -16.81 -7.08
N PRO A 127 5.97 -17.49 -8.05
CA PRO A 127 6.13 -17.14 -9.45
C PRO A 127 5.36 -15.86 -9.79
N THR A 128 6.03 -14.90 -10.39
CA THR A 128 5.41 -13.71 -10.99
C THR A 128 5.34 -13.85 -12.51
N THR A 129 4.23 -13.42 -13.10
CA THR A 129 4.00 -13.51 -14.57
C THR A 129 3.91 -12.14 -15.25
N GLY A 130 4.20 -11.07 -14.50
CA GLY A 130 4.20 -9.68 -14.95
C GLY A 130 5.35 -8.91 -14.32
N LEU A 131 5.25 -7.58 -14.38
CA LEU A 131 6.15 -6.72 -13.63
C LEU A 131 5.92 -6.97 -12.12
N GLU A 132 6.99 -7.21 -11.38
CA GLU A 132 6.89 -7.52 -9.95
C GLU A 132 6.27 -6.36 -9.17
N GLU A 133 6.55 -5.13 -9.56
CA GLU A 133 5.96 -3.93 -8.98
C GLU A 133 4.42 -3.89 -9.10
N ASP A 134 3.89 -4.26 -10.28
CA ASP A 134 2.44 -4.37 -10.46
C ASP A 134 1.85 -5.52 -9.63
N VAL A 135 2.60 -6.61 -9.45
CA VAL A 135 2.20 -7.74 -8.61
C VAL A 135 2.23 -7.36 -7.12
N ALA A 136 3.19 -6.53 -6.70
CA ALA A 136 3.24 -5.99 -5.34
C ALA A 136 2.07 -5.03 -5.05
N ASP A 137 1.68 -4.18 -6.01
CA ASP A 137 0.46 -3.36 -5.90
C ASP A 137 -0.81 -4.23 -5.77
N GLN A 138 -0.89 -5.33 -6.54
CA GLN A 138 -2.00 -6.28 -6.42
C GLN A 138 -2.03 -6.98 -5.06
N PHE A 139 -0.86 -7.28 -4.47
CA PHE A 139 -0.78 -7.84 -3.13
C PHE A 139 -1.30 -6.84 -2.09
N GLY A 140 -0.89 -5.56 -2.18
CA GLY A 140 -1.41 -4.49 -1.35
C GLY A 140 -2.94 -4.42 -1.41
N ALA A 141 -3.49 -4.42 -2.62
CA ALA A 141 -4.94 -4.43 -2.84
C ALA A 141 -5.61 -5.68 -2.24
N TYR A 142 -5.02 -6.87 -2.44
CA TYR A 142 -5.54 -8.13 -1.90
C TYR A 142 -5.62 -8.12 -0.38
N ILE A 143 -4.56 -7.72 0.32
CA ILE A 143 -4.56 -7.68 1.78
C ILE A 143 -5.55 -6.64 2.30
N LEU A 144 -5.52 -5.42 1.76
CA LEU A 144 -6.36 -4.33 2.24
C LEU A 144 -7.86 -4.58 2.05
N LEU A 145 -8.24 -5.27 0.97
CA LEU A 145 -9.65 -5.46 0.62
C LEU A 145 -10.22 -6.80 1.12
N GLU A 146 -9.41 -7.87 1.22
CA GLU A 146 -9.89 -9.19 1.63
C GLU A 146 -9.66 -9.49 3.13
N PHE A 147 -8.77 -8.74 3.81
CA PHE A 147 -8.48 -8.93 5.22
C PHE A 147 -8.79 -7.64 6.00
N PRO A 148 -10.08 -7.31 6.20
CA PRO A 148 -10.45 -6.07 6.87
C PRO A 148 -9.90 -6.04 8.30
N TYR A 149 -9.39 -4.89 8.70
CA TYR A 149 -8.95 -4.65 10.07
C TYR A 149 -10.17 -4.48 10.99
N GLY A 150 -10.47 -5.49 11.79
CA GLY A 150 -11.66 -5.51 12.63
C GLY A 150 -12.96 -5.72 11.84
N ASP A 151 -14.01 -4.96 12.21
CA ASP A 151 -15.32 -5.01 11.54
C ASP A 151 -15.50 -3.87 10.50
N ASP A 152 -14.40 -3.18 10.10
CA ASP A 152 -14.45 -2.01 9.22
C ASP A 152 -13.96 -2.35 7.81
N ASP A 153 -14.92 -2.70 6.93
CA ASP A 153 -14.66 -2.94 5.51
C ASP A 153 -14.25 -1.66 4.74
N GLN A 154 -14.43 -0.47 5.32
CA GLN A 154 -14.17 0.81 4.66
C GLN A 154 -12.68 1.17 4.67
N TRP A 155 -11.97 0.80 5.75
CA TRP A 155 -10.55 1.13 5.91
C TRP A 155 -9.70 0.70 4.70
N GLY A 156 -9.82 -0.54 4.23
CA GLY A 156 -9.04 -1.00 3.07
C GLY A 156 -9.37 -0.24 1.79
N GLN A 157 -10.65 0.09 1.57
CA GLN A 157 -11.07 0.89 0.43
C GLN A 157 -10.50 2.32 0.50
N ASP A 158 -10.50 2.93 1.69
CA ASP A 158 -9.94 4.27 1.91
C ASP A 158 -8.42 4.28 1.69
N ALA A 159 -7.69 3.23 2.12
CA ALA A 159 -6.27 3.08 1.87
C ALA A 159 -5.95 2.99 0.37
N MET A 160 -6.72 2.20 -0.37
CA MET A 160 -6.60 2.08 -1.82
C MET A 160 -6.83 3.42 -2.53
N ILE A 161 -7.86 4.15 -2.13
CA ILE A 161 -8.23 5.44 -2.75
C ILE A 161 -7.23 6.53 -2.38
N ALA A 162 -6.81 6.62 -1.12
CA ALA A 162 -5.77 7.58 -0.70
C ALA A 162 -4.48 7.38 -1.49
N THR A 163 -4.05 6.12 -1.66
CA THR A 163 -2.85 5.80 -2.45
C THR A 163 -3.05 6.06 -3.94
N ALA A 164 -4.23 5.78 -4.49
CA ALA A 164 -4.53 6.16 -5.87
C ALA A 164 -4.37 7.68 -6.06
N PHE A 165 -4.91 8.51 -5.16
CA PHE A 165 -4.71 9.96 -5.22
C PHE A 165 -3.26 10.39 -5.02
N ASP A 166 -2.47 9.66 -4.22
CA ASP A 166 -1.03 9.91 -4.11
C ASP A 166 -0.33 9.74 -5.47
N PHE A 167 -0.63 8.67 -6.20
CA PHE A 167 -0.13 8.46 -7.57
C PHE A 167 -0.66 9.49 -8.57
N TRP A 168 -1.92 9.88 -8.44
CA TRP A 168 -2.48 10.93 -9.30
C TRP A 168 -1.75 12.26 -9.11
N MET A 169 -1.52 12.69 -7.87
CA MET A 169 -0.77 13.92 -7.56
C MET A 169 0.65 13.86 -8.12
N ALA A 170 1.35 12.73 -7.95
CA ALA A 170 2.68 12.54 -8.51
C ALA A 170 2.70 12.58 -10.06
N ALA A 171 1.63 12.10 -10.70
CA ALA A 171 1.47 12.19 -12.16
C ALA A 171 1.26 13.63 -12.66
N GLU A 172 0.51 14.44 -11.89
CA GLU A 172 0.21 15.84 -12.24
C GLU A 172 1.41 16.78 -12.05
N GLU A 173 2.47 16.38 -11.35
CA GLU A 173 3.69 17.19 -11.23
C GLU A 173 4.39 17.39 -12.59
N ASN A 174 4.31 16.42 -13.52
CA ASN A 174 4.91 16.49 -14.85
C ASN A 174 4.03 15.81 -15.91
N PRO A 175 2.83 16.33 -16.20
CA PRO A 175 1.79 15.62 -16.95
C PRO A 175 2.14 15.32 -18.42
N ASP A 176 3.06 16.07 -19.02
CA ASP A 176 3.40 16.00 -20.45
C ASP A 176 4.87 15.59 -20.70
N LEU A 177 5.64 15.29 -19.67
CA LEU A 177 7.07 15.00 -19.76
C LEU A 177 7.35 13.52 -19.51
N PHE A 178 7.09 12.68 -20.50
CA PHE A 178 7.53 11.29 -20.48
C PHE A 178 8.84 11.14 -21.23
N THR A 179 9.80 10.50 -20.61
CA THR A 179 11.08 10.15 -21.20
C THR A 179 11.13 8.63 -21.50
N PRO A 180 12.07 8.15 -22.32
CA PRO A 180 12.25 6.71 -22.49
C PRO A 180 12.54 5.98 -21.17
N GLU A 181 13.16 6.65 -20.20
CA GLU A 181 13.47 6.14 -18.88
C GLU A 181 12.20 5.84 -18.07
N ASP A 182 11.18 6.70 -18.15
CA ASP A 182 9.89 6.49 -17.46
C ASP A 182 9.16 5.24 -17.98
N PHE A 183 9.26 4.98 -19.29
CA PHE A 183 8.68 3.78 -19.92
C PHE A 183 9.52 2.52 -19.71
N ALA A 184 10.79 2.66 -19.33
CA ALA A 184 11.72 1.56 -19.09
C ALA A 184 11.85 1.25 -17.59
N ASP A 185 11.16 2.00 -16.72
CA ASP A 185 11.13 1.77 -15.29
C ASP A 185 10.46 0.43 -14.96
N THR A 186 10.81 -0.14 -13.82
CA THR A 186 10.18 -1.35 -13.29
C THR A 186 8.77 -1.10 -12.79
N HIS A 187 8.48 0.14 -12.38
CA HIS A 187 7.13 0.56 -11.99
C HIS A 187 6.32 0.98 -13.23
N SER A 188 5.05 0.66 -13.21
CA SER A 188 4.08 1.26 -14.12
C SER A 188 3.98 2.77 -13.88
N LEU A 189 3.61 3.53 -14.91
CA LEU A 189 3.41 4.98 -14.77
C LEU A 189 2.41 5.31 -13.66
N ASN A 190 2.63 6.40 -12.95
CA ASN A 190 1.75 6.82 -11.85
C ASN A 190 0.27 6.93 -12.27
N GLN A 191 -0.02 7.40 -13.50
CA GLN A 191 -1.38 7.41 -14.06
C GLN A 191 -1.95 5.99 -14.20
N GLN A 192 -1.13 5.01 -14.59
CA GLN A 192 -1.57 3.62 -14.69
C GLN A 192 -1.84 3.03 -13.32
N ARG A 193 -0.96 3.27 -12.34
CA ARG A 193 -1.15 2.84 -10.94
C ARG A 193 -2.42 3.45 -10.34
N PHE A 194 -2.67 4.76 -10.55
CA PHE A 194 -3.93 5.40 -10.16
C PHE A 194 -5.16 4.63 -10.69
N TYR A 195 -5.22 4.40 -12.00
CA TYR A 195 -6.37 3.71 -12.59
C TYR A 195 -6.47 2.25 -12.18
N ASN A 196 -5.36 1.58 -11.89
CA ASN A 196 -5.37 0.20 -11.40
C ASN A 196 -5.97 0.13 -9.99
N LEU A 197 -5.49 0.94 -9.04
CA LEU A 197 -6.02 0.96 -7.69
C LEU A 197 -7.50 1.36 -7.66
N ALA A 198 -7.89 2.41 -8.39
CA ALA A 198 -9.28 2.83 -8.52
C ALA A 198 -10.17 1.72 -9.10
N CYS A 199 -9.67 0.99 -10.10
CA CYS A 199 -10.39 -0.13 -10.71
C CYS A 199 -10.55 -1.31 -9.75
N TRP A 200 -9.51 -1.69 -9.02
CA TRP A 200 -9.58 -2.81 -8.08
C TRP A 200 -10.50 -2.48 -6.91
N THR A 201 -10.47 -1.25 -6.39
CA THR A 201 -11.41 -0.78 -5.37
C THR A 201 -12.85 -0.80 -5.87
N TYR A 202 -13.10 -0.31 -7.08
CA TYR A 202 -14.42 -0.40 -7.74
C TYR A 202 -14.82 -1.87 -7.94
N GLY A 203 -13.89 -2.71 -8.39
CA GLY A 203 -14.15 -4.14 -8.63
C GLY A 203 -14.49 -4.92 -7.36
N PHE A 204 -13.91 -4.54 -6.23
CA PHE A 204 -14.24 -5.10 -4.91
C PHE A 204 -15.69 -4.78 -4.50
N ASN A 205 -16.09 -3.53 -4.58
CA ASN A 205 -17.45 -3.10 -4.23
C ASN A 205 -17.97 -1.98 -5.15
N PRO A 206 -18.56 -2.33 -6.31
CA PRO A 206 -19.05 -1.32 -7.25
C PRO A 206 -20.12 -0.39 -6.69
N ASN A 207 -20.95 -0.87 -5.75
CA ASN A 207 -22.05 -0.06 -5.22
C ASN A 207 -21.52 1.10 -4.36
N ASP A 208 -20.56 0.83 -3.49
CA ASP A 208 -20.02 1.85 -2.59
C ASP A 208 -19.04 2.78 -3.35
N ASN A 209 -18.44 2.29 -4.44
CA ASN A 209 -17.44 3.02 -5.23
C ASN A 209 -17.98 3.58 -6.55
N GLN A 210 -19.31 3.60 -6.77
CA GLN A 210 -19.92 4.14 -8.00
C GLN A 210 -19.52 5.60 -8.27
N TYR A 211 -19.22 6.36 -7.21
CA TYR A 211 -18.78 7.75 -7.33
C TYR A 211 -17.49 7.89 -8.17
N LEU A 212 -16.61 6.87 -8.20
CA LEU A 212 -15.41 6.89 -9.03
C LEU A 212 -15.75 7.04 -10.52
N VAL A 213 -16.87 6.43 -10.94
CA VAL A 213 -17.35 6.54 -12.33
C VAL A 213 -18.17 7.83 -12.53
N ASP A 214 -19.06 8.14 -11.59
CA ASP A 214 -19.97 9.28 -11.70
C ASP A 214 -19.23 10.63 -11.70
N ASP A 215 -18.14 10.72 -10.93
CA ASP A 215 -17.25 11.90 -10.86
C ASP A 215 -16.18 11.91 -11.95
N GLY A 216 -16.12 10.87 -12.78
CA GLY A 216 -15.18 10.77 -13.91
C GLY A 216 -13.75 10.42 -13.53
N LEU A 217 -13.51 9.95 -12.30
CA LEU A 217 -12.20 9.47 -11.82
C LEU A 217 -11.82 8.14 -12.46
N LEU A 218 -12.80 7.25 -12.69
CA LEU A 218 -12.63 5.98 -13.41
C LEU A 218 -13.50 5.99 -14.67
N PRO A 219 -12.92 5.93 -15.88
CA PRO A 219 -13.70 5.84 -17.10
C PRO A 219 -14.63 4.62 -17.10
N GLU A 220 -15.89 4.79 -17.51
CA GLU A 220 -16.88 3.70 -17.59
C GLU A 220 -16.37 2.50 -18.40
N SER A 221 -15.63 2.76 -19.48
CA SER A 221 -15.03 1.71 -20.30
C SER A 221 -13.98 0.88 -19.53
N ARG A 222 -13.31 1.46 -18.53
CA ARG A 222 -12.37 0.75 -17.64
C ARG A 222 -13.14 0.01 -16.55
N ALA A 223 -14.13 0.66 -15.93
CA ALA A 223 -14.96 0.13 -14.86
C ALA A 223 -15.66 -1.20 -15.22
N ASN A 224 -16.09 -1.33 -16.48
CA ASN A 224 -16.77 -2.53 -16.98
C ASN A 224 -15.97 -3.84 -16.86
N GLY A 225 -14.64 -3.77 -16.65
CA GLY A 225 -13.77 -4.94 -16.48
C GLY A 225 -13.27 -5.15 -15.05
N CYS A 226 -13.51 -4.20 -14.16
CA CYS A 226 -12.84 -4.15 -12.84
C CYS A 226 -13.25 -5.29 -11.90
N GLU A 227 -14.52 -5.68 -11.85
CA GLU A 227 -14.97 -6.82 -11.04
C GLU A 227 -14.29 -8.13 -11.47
N TYR A 228 -14.19 -8.35 -12.77
CA TYR A 228 -13.51 -9.54 -13.28
C TYR A 228 -12.02 -9.50 -12.96
N GLU A 229 -11.36 -8.37 -13.19
CA GLU A 229 -9.93 -8.20 -12.94
C GLU A 229 -9.61 -8.40 -11.45
N TYR A 230 -10.38 -7.78 -10.56
CA TYR A 230 -10.21 -7.94 -9.12
C TYR A 230 -10.42 -9.41 -8.68
N THR A 231 -11.46 -10.08 -9.19
CA THR A 231 -11.68 -11.51 -8.92
C THR A 231 -10.48 -12.37 -9.34
N GLN A 232 -9.79 -12.04 -10.45
CA GLN A 232 -8.58 -12.75 -10.87
C GLN A 232 -7.42 -12.51 -9.91
N ILE A 233 -7.26 -11.29 -9.39
CA ILE A 233 -6.24 -10.95 -8.39
C ILE A 233 -6.46 -11.77 -7.12
N VAL A 234 -7.68 -11.76 -6.56
CA VAL A 234 -8.04 -12.53 -5.36
C VAL A 234 -7.78 -14.03 -5.57
N SER A 235 -8.30 -14.60 -6.67
CA SER A 235 -8.10 -16.03 -6.97
C SER A 235 -6.61 -16.40 -7.14
N GLY A 236 -5.82 -15.50 -7.70
CA GLY A 236 -4.38 -15.68 -7.84
C GLY A 236 -3.68 -15.72 -6.50
N TRP A 237 -3.89 -14.70 -5.68
CA TRP A 237 -3.27 -14.60 -4.36
C TRP A 237 -3.74 -15.68 -3.39
N ASP A 238 -5.03 -16.02 -3.36
CA ASP A 238 -5.55 -17.17 -2.58
C ASP A 238 -4.78 -18.44 -2.93
N SER A 239 -4.60 -18.71 -4.22
CA SER A 239 -3.92 -19.91 -4.68
C SER A 239 -2.43 -19.92 -4.33
N LEU A 240 -1.76 -18.78 -4.40
CA LEU A 240 -0.34 -18.63 -4.11
C LEU A 240 -0.06 -18.69 -2.60
N LEU A 241 -0.90 -18.08 -1.78
CA LEU A 241 -0.70 -17.98 -0.34
C LEU A 241 -1.27 -19.14 0.48
N ALA A 242 -2.22 -19.90 -0.04
CA ALA A 242 -2.85 -21.00 0.68
C ALA A 242 -1.88 -21.94 1.44
N PRO A 243 -0.67 -22.29 0.92
CA PRO A 243 0.28 -23.13 1.65
C PRO A 243 0.96 -22.45 2.84
N PHE A 244 0.87 -21.13 2.92
CA PHE A 244 1.63 -20.28 3.84
C PHE A 244 0.75 -19.59 4.89
N LEU A 245 -0.58 -19.72 4.78
CA LEU A 245 -1.50 -19.22 5.80
C LEU A 245 -1.45 -20.10 7.05
N GLN A 246 -1.69 -19.47 8.21
CA GLN A 246 -1.86 -20.19 9.48
C GLN A 246 -3.07 -21.12 9.39
N GLU A 247 -3.06 -22.20 10.17
CA GLU A 247 -4.22 -23.10 10.27
C GLU A 247 -5.22 -22.50 11.27
N GLU A 248 -6.51 -22.45 10.91
CA GLU A 248 -7.60 -22.01 11.80
C GLU A 248 -7.71 -22.89 13.07
#